data_ecf6a6acb9b1b3c2e4c541afc72d6f67
#
_entry.id   ecf6a6acb9b1b3c2e4c541afc72d6f67
#
_cell.length_a   1.000
_cell.length_b   1.000
_cell.length_c   1.000
_cell.angle_alpha   90.00
_cell.angle_beta   90.00
_cell.angle_gamma   90.00
#
_symmetry.space_group_name_H-M   'P 1'
#
loop_
_entity.id
_entity.type
_entity.pdbx_description
1 polymer ?
#
loop_
_entity_poly.entity_id
_entity_poly.type
_entity_poly.pdbx_seq_one_letter_code
_entity_poly.pdbx_strand_id
1 'polypeptide(L)'
;GAQLADEKRDVVCVIGDGGMCMNIQEIQTVLNYGVKLKTIILNNHIYGITKAFQEVNFEGRSEACGPKGYRPPDFVKVAEAFGMKTIVIDDGTDYNKVRKQIREFLDSDEAVLCDLNCHEWHTYEPKIVGWTTPIEDMYLPRNEFYKNMTIAALEISKNPPMPSIYDLEQADPFKNPAPKRKTKKIKKRR
;
A
#
# COMPACT_ATOMS: atom_id res chain seq x y z
N GLY A 1 15.80 14.57 2.29
CA GLY A 1 16.49 15.26 1.17
C GLY A 1 15.63 16.35 0.56
N ALA A 2 14.43 16.02 0.03
CA ALA A 2 13.59 17.00 -0.68
C ALA A 2 13.25 18.24 0.17
N GLN A 3 12.85 18.05 1.42
CA GLN A 3 12.52 19.16 2.32
C GLN A 3 13.73 20.03 2.65
N LEU A 4 14.92 19.42 2.79
CA LEU A 4 16.16 20.16 3.02
C LEU A 4 16.66 20.91 1.77
N ALA A 5 16.30 20.43 0.59
CA ALA A 5 16.64 21.09 -0.67
C ALA A 5 15.77 22.32 -0.95
N ASP A 6 14.53 22.34 -0.45
CA ASP A 6 13.62 23.48 -0.57
C ASP A 6 12.73 23.58 0.68
N GLU A 7 13.16 24.39 1.62
CA GLU A 7 12.46 24.61 2.89
C GLU A 7 11.14 25.38 2.75
N LYS A 8 10.91 26.01 1.58
CA LYS A 8 9.70 26.80 1.33
C LYS A 8 8.52 25.94 0.86
N ARG A 9 8.78 24.70 0.46
CA ARG A 9 7.76 23.78 0.00
C ARG A 9 7.47 22.73 1.05
N ASP A 10 6.20 22.43 1.22
CA ASP A 10 5.80 21.28 2.03
C ASP A 10 6.12 19.98 1.30
N VAL A 11 6.68 19.03 2.04
CA VAL A 11 6.93 17.69 1.54
C VAL A 11 6.03 16.72 2.30
N VAL A 12 5.27 15.95 1.55
CA VAL A 12 4.44 14.86 2.08
C VAL A 12 5.05 13.54 1.66
N CYS A 13 5.43 12.73 2.63
CA CYS A 13 5.86 11.35 2.44
C CYS A 13 4.66 10.42 2.58
N VAL A 14 4.33 9.67 1.54
CA VAL A 14 3.29 8.62 1.60
C VAL A 14 3.99 7.28 1.54
N ILE A 15 3.76 6.44 2.55
CA ILE A 15 4.44 5.17 2.71
C ILE A 15 3.49 4.10 3.24
N GLY A 16 3.64 2.85 2.84
CA GLY A 16 2.92 1.73 3.45
C GLY A 16 3.51 1.34 4.81
N ASP A 17 2.72 0.66 5.63
CA ASP A 17 3.11 0.17 6.96
C ASP A 17 4.38 -0.70 6.91
N GLY A 18 4.46 -1.63 5.96
CA GLY A 18 5.66 -2.45 5.77
C GLY A 18 6.89 -1.65 5.35
N GLY A 19 6.72 -0.63 4.51
CA GLY A 19 7.78 0.27 4.10
C GLY A 19 8.31 1.10 5.26
N MET A 20 7.40 1.61 6.11
CA MET A 20 7.78 2.37 7.30
C MET A 20 8.59 1.55 8.28
N CYS A 21 8.28 0.26 8.44
CA CYS A 21 9.05 -0.63 9.32
C CYS A 21 10.51 -0.80 8.91
N MET A 22 10.86 -0.58 7.64
CA MET A 22 12.24 -0.76 7.18
C MET A 22 13.21 0.30 7.72
N ASN A 23 12.71 1.53 7.92
CA ASN A 23 13.53 2.66 8.34
C ASN A 23 12.81 3.52 9.40
N ILE A 24 12.12 2.89 10.32
CA ILE A 24 11.32 3.57 11.35
C ILE A 24 12.18 4.50 12.23
N GLN A 25 13.46 4.20 12.40
CA GLN A 25 14.42 5.01 13.14
C GLN A 25 14.69 6.38 12.51
N GLU A 26 14.37 6.57 11.22
CA GLU A 26 14.54 7.85 10.54
C GLU A 26 13.60 8.95 11.06
N ILE A 27 12.61 8.60 11.88
CA ILE A 27 11.84 9.57 12.67
C ILE A 27 12.80 10.45 13.48
N GLN A 28 13.84 9.86 14.11
CA GLN A 28 14.83 10.61 14.86
C GLN A 28 15.63 11.58 13.98
N THR A 29 15.96 11.16 12.76
CA THR A 29 16.66 12.03 11.80
C THR A 29 15.81 13.25 11.44
N VAL A 30 14.51 13.05 11.16
CA VAL A 30 13.57 14.14 10.88
C VAL A 30 13.53 15.16 12.01
N LEU A 31 13.43 14.67 13.25
CA LEU A 31 13.37 15.52 14.44
C LEU A 31 14.70 16.25 14.73
N ASN A 32 15.82 15.54 14.59
CA ASN A 32 17.16 16.12 14.84
C ASN A 32 17.47 17.28 13.91
N TYR A 33 17.01 17.22 12.66
CA TYR A 33 17.23 18.28 11.68
C TYR A 33 16.10 19.31 11.64
N GLY A 34 15.09 19.20 12.51
CA GLY A 34 13.93 20.10 12.53
C GLY A 34 13.16 20.14 11.22
N VAL A 35 13.14 19.01 10.48
CA VAL A 35 12.51 18.92 9.16
C VAL A 35 11.00 18.83 9.34
N LYS A 36 10.24 19.74 8.73
CA LYS A 36 8.77 19.78 8.80
C LYS A 36 8.11 18.73 7.87
N LEU A 37 8.62 17.51 7.92
CA LEU A 37 8.12 16.42 7.08
C LEU A 37 6.74 15.97 7.54
N LYS A 38 5.83 15.87 6.60
CA LYS A 38 4.49 15.30 6.79
C LYS A 38 4.48 13.86 6.29
N THR A 39 4.29 12.88 7.16
CA THR A 39 4.32 11.45 6.80
C THR A 39 2.95 10.84 6.94
N ILE A 40 2.40 10.27 5.86
CA ILE A 40 1.18 9.46 5.88
C ILE A 40 1.56 8.00 5.74
N ILE A 41 1.20 7.19 6.73
CA ILE A 41 1.31 5.74 6.65
C ILE A 41 -0.02 5.17 6.16
N LEU A 42 -0.02 4.54 4.99
CA LEU A 42 -1.15 3.75 4.51
C LEU A 42 -1.09 2.38 5.19
N ASN A 43 -1.76 2.28 6.34
CA ASN A 43 -1.68 1.14 7.22
C ASN A 43 -2.81 0.15 6.94
N ASN A 44 -2.54 -0.83 6.09
CA ASN A 44 -3.47 -1.91 5.78
C ASN A 44 -3.18 -3.21 6.56
N HIS A 45 -2.21 -3.19 7.47
CA HIS A 45 -1.82 -4.29 8.37
C HIS A 45 -1.35 -5.55 7.68
N ILE A 46 -0.96 -5.47 6.40
CA ILE A 46 -0.47 -6.60 5.60
C ILE A 46 0.63 -6.17 4.64
N TYR A 47 1.48 -7.12 4.24
CA TYR A 47 2.30 -6.96 3.03
C TYR A 47 1.45 -7.22 1.78
N GLY A 48 0.67 -6.21 1.36
CA GLY A 48 -0.35 -6.36 0.34
C GLY A 48 0.16 -6.90 -0.99
N ILE A 49 1.24 -6.33 -1.52
CA ILE A 49 1.84 -6.78 -2.79
C ILE A 49 2.33 -8.23 -2.68
N THR A 50 3.03 -8.57 -1.59
CA THR A 50 3.53 -9.93 -1.36
C THR A 50 2.37 -10.92 -1.22
N LYS A 51 1.31 -10.54 -0.52
CA LYS A 51 0.11 -11.37 -0.37
C LYS A 51 -0.57 -11.61 -1.71
N ALA A 52 -0.81 -10.57 -2.50
CA ALA A 52 -1.39 -10.68 -3.83
C ALA A 52 -0.58 -11.60 -4.74
N PHE A 53 0.74 -11.43 -4.73
CA PHE A 53 1.65 -12.26 -5.48
C PHE A 53 1.57 -13.74 -5.07
N GLN A 54 1.62 -14.03 -3.78
CA GLN A 54 1.56 -15.40 -3.26
C GLN A 54 0.22 -16.06 -3.58
N GLU A 55 -0.89 -15.34 -3.44
CA GLU A 55 -2.22 -15.89 -3.74
C GLU A 55 -2.40 -16.24 -5.21
N VAL A 56 -1.85 -15.45 -6.12
CA VAL A 56 -1.91 -15.72 -7.57
C VAL A 56 -1.03 -16.91 -7.94
N ASN A 57 0.19 -16.98 -7.40
CA ASN A 57 1.18 -17.97 -7.86
C ASN A 57 1.18 -19.27 -7.04
N PHE A 58 0.55 -19.30 -5.88
CA PHE A 58 0.55 -20.46 -4.97
C PHE A 58 -0.86 -20.93 -4.60
N GLU A 59 -1.78 -20.93 -5.56
CA GLU A 59 -3.13 -21.47 -5.39
C GLU A 59 -3.90 -20.87 -4.20
N GLY A 60 -3.81 -19.56 -4.04
CA GLY A 60 -4.46 -18.85 -2.94
C GLY A 60 -3.77 -19.01 -1.58
N ARG A 61 -2.58 -19.61 -1.52
CA ARG A 61 -1.78 -19.70 -0.29
C ARG A 61 -0.97 -18.44 -0.12
N SER A 62 -1.08 -17.82 1.05
CA SER A 62 -0.25 -16.70 1.46
C SER A 62 0.26 -16.89 2.88
N GLU A 63 1.56 -16.75 3.07
CA GLU A 63 2.22 -16.94 4.36
C GLU A 63 3.07 -15.71 4.69
N ALA A 64 3.19 -15.43 5.99
CA ALA A 64 4.00 -14.32 6.51
C ALA A 64 3.63 -12.90 6.02
N CYS A 65 2.50 -12.73 5.34
CA CYS A 65 2.06 -11.46 4.75
C CYS A 65 0.95 -10.76 5.53
N GLY A 66 0.38 -11.41 6.52
CA GLY A 66 -0.74 -10.93 7.31
C GLY A 66 -0.62 -11.35 8.77
N PRO A 67 -1.71 -11.34 9.55
CA PRO A 67 -1.70 -11.43 11.01
C PRO A 67 -0.95 -12.63 11.61
N LYS A 68 -0.72 -13.67 10.83
CA LYS A 68 0.04 -14.86 11.29
C LYS A 68 1.56 -14.70 11.18
N GLY A 69 2.04 -13.77 10.37
CA GLY A 69 3.48 -13.59 10.13
C GLY A 69 3.93 -12.14 10.12
N TYR A 70 3.06 -11.21 9.75
CA TYR A 70 3.32 -9.78 9.76
C TYR A 70 2.30 -9.06 10.64
N ARG A 71 2.81 -8.22 11.52
CA ARG A 71 2.01 -7.25 12.29
C ARG A 71 2.80 -5.95 12.36
N PRO A 72 2.26 -4.84 11.87
CA PRO A 72 2.89 -3.55 12.07
C PRO A 72 2.92 -3.19 13.56
N PRO A 73 3.89 -2.38 14.00
CA PRO A 73 3.85 -1.78 15.31
C PRO A 73 2.70 -0.77 15.41
N ASP A 74 2.41 -0.34 16.61
CA ASP A 74 1.59 0.85 16.85
C ASP A 74 2.42 2.09 16.49
N PHE A 75 2.25 2.59 15.27
CA PHE A 75 3.04 3.69 14.74
C PHE A 75 2.83 4.99 15.53
N VAL A 76 1.65 5.18 16.11
CA VAL A 76 1.36 6.34 16.97
C VAL A 76 2.27 6.32 18.18
N LYS A 77 2.28 5.20 18.93
CA LYS A 77 3.15 5.07 20.11
C LYS A 77 4.63 5.18 19.77
N VAL A 78 5.03 4.64 18.63
CA VAL A 78 6.42 4.75 18.18
C VAL A 78 6.78 6.21 17.91
N ALA A 79 5.96 6.92 17.12
CA ALA A 79 6.21 8.32 16.80
C ALA A 79 6.19 9.22 18.05
N GLU A 80 5.25 9.00 18.95
CA GLU A 80 5.16 9.70 20.24
C GLU A 80 6.39 9.43 21.13
N ALA A 81 6.90 8.21 21.14
CA ALA A 81 8.12 7.87 21.87
C ALA A 81 9.36 8.63 21.35
N PHE A 82 9.40 8.94 20.06
CA PHE A 82 10.41 9.83 19.48
C PHE A 82 10.11 11.33 19.71
N GLY A 83 8.91 11.69 20.15
CA GLY A 83 8.47 13.07 20.33
C GLY A 83 7.85 13.70 19.09
N MET A 84 7.44 12.91 18.10
CA MET A 84 6.77 13.38 16.90
C MET A 84 5.26 13.51 17.11
N LYS A 85 4.66 14.58 16.60
CA LYS A 85 3.21 14.77 16.58
C LYS A 85 2.53 13.70 15.75
N THR A 86 1.34 13.24 16.20
CA THR A 86 0.58 12.19 15.53
C THR A 86 -0.86 12.61 15.22
N ILE A 87 -1.40 12.05 14.16
CA ILE A 87 -2.82 12.11 13.79
C ILE A 87 -3.24 10.69 13.39
N VAL A 88 -4.47 10.30 13.76
CA VAL A 88 -5.01 8.99 13.40
C VAL A 88 -6.29 9.17 12.60
N ILE A 89 -6.39 8.46 11.49
CA ILE A 89 -7.59 8.38 10.67
C ILE A 89 -8.02 6.91 10.61
N ASP A 90 -9.01 6.56 11.45
CA ASP A 90 -9.53 5.19 11.56
C ASP A 90 -10.80 4.97 10.74
N ASP A 91 -11.55 6.03 10.48
CA ASP A 91 -12.83 5.95 9.80
C ASP A 91 -12.85 6.90 8.59
N GLY A 92 -12.80 6.31 7.41
CA GLY A 92 -12.90 7.03 6.14
C GLY A 92 -14.32 7.39 5.72
N THR A 93 -15.34 6.96 6.44
CA THR A 93 -16.76 7.18 6.06
C THR A 93 -17.25 8.57 6.44
N ASP A 94 -16.71 9.18 7.49
CA ASP A 94 -16.98 10.56 7.87
C ASP A 94 -16.07 11.54 7.12
N TYR A 95 -16.48 11.91 5.91
CA TYR A 95 -15.71 12.83 5.05
C TYR A 95 -15.42 14.20 5.71
N ASN A 96 -16.29 14.72 6.57
CA ASN A 96 -16.05 16.01 7.21
C ASN A 96 -14.94 15.91 8.26
N LYS A 97 -14.97 14.84 9.05
CA LYS A 97 -13.91 14.54 10.03
C LYS A 97 -12.57 14.31 9.32
N VAL A 98 -12.54 13.44 8.29
CA VAL A 98 -11.33 13.16 7.51
C VAL A 98 -10.76 14.44 6.91
N ARG A 99 -11.59 15.26 6.28
CA ARG A 99 -11.15 16.53 5.69
C ARG A 99 -10.54 17.47 6.73
N LYS A 100 -11.12 17.54 7.93
CA LYS A 100 -10.57 18.33 9.04
C LYS A 100 -9.21 17.80 9.47
N GLN A 101 -9.08 16.49 9.67
CA GLN A 101 -7.83 15.84 10.08
C GLN A 101 -6.73 16.00 9.03
N ILE A 102 -7.06 15.87 7.74
CA ILE A 102 -6.09 16.10 6.65
C ILE A 102 -5.64 17.56 6.59
N ARG A 103 -6.53 18.51 6.81
CA ARG A 103 -6.13 19.93 6.92
C ARG A 103 -5.20 20.17 8.10
N GLU A 104 -5.55 19.68 9.29
CA GLU A 104 -4.70 19.76 10.46
C GLU A 104 -3.31 19.15 10.21
N PHE A 105 -3.26 18.03 9.49
CA PHE A 105 -2.02 17.39 9.06
C PHE A 105 -1.19 18.27 8.11
N LEU A 106 -1.83 18.82 7.07
CA LEU A 106 -1.16 19.63 6.07
C LEU A 106 -0.72 20.99 6.61
N ASP A 107 -1.52 21.60 7.47
CA ASP A 107 -1.26 22.94 8.05
C ASP A 107 -0.30 22.90 9.26
N SER A 108 0.20 21.71 9.62
CA SER A 108 1.15 21.58 10.74
C SER A 108 2.48 22.25 10.44
N ASP A 109 2.95 23.09 11.36
CA ASP A 109 4.28 23.72 11.33
C ASP A 109 5.41 22.81 11.83
N GLU A 110 5.07 21.59 12.23
CA GLU A 110 5.98 20.62 12.78
C GLU A 110 5.99 19.32 11.95
N ALA A 111 6.99 18.48 12.18
CA ALA A 111 6.95 17.10 11.70
C ALA A 111 5.73 16.38 12.28
N VAL A 112 4.97 15.73 11.43
CA VAL A 112 3.74 15.03 11.83
C VAL A 112 3.60 13.69 11.11
N LEU A 113 3.21 12.68 11.84
CA LEU A 113 2.91 11.36 11.32
C LEU A 113 1.39 11.13 11.38
N CYS A 114 0.81 10.78 10.25
CA CYS A 114 -0.58 10.35 10.16
C CYS A 114 -0.63 8.84 9.96
N ASP A 115 -1.20 8.11 10.92
CA ASP A 115 -1.55 6.70 10.75
C ASP A 115 -2.95 6.63 10.12
N LEU A 116 -2.97 6.33 8.82
CA LEU A 116 -4.21 6.18 8.06
C LEU A 116 -4.56 4.70 7.97
N ASN A 117 -5.51 4.26 8.79
CA ASN A 117 -5.98 2.89 8.77
C ASN A 117 -6.78 2.60 7.50
N CYS A 118 -6.27 1.66 6.73
CA CYS A 118 -6.83 1.22 5.47
C CYS A 118 -7.40 -0.19 5.60
N HIS A 119 -8.35 -0.51 4.73
CA HIS A 119 -8.80 -1.88 4.59
C HIS A 119 -7.65 -2.77 4.09
N GLU A 120 -7.60 -4.02 4.51
CA GLU A 120 -6.55 -4.99 4.11
C GLU A 120 -6.61 -5.43 2.64
N TRP A 121 -7.43 -4.78 1.82
CA TRP A 121 -7.49 -5.06 0.39
C TRP A 121 -6.18 -4.67 -0.30
N HIS A 122 -5.68 -5.58 -1.12
CA HIS A 122 -4.34 -5.51 -1.69
C HIS A 122 -4.33 -5.68 -3.22
N THR A 123 -5.49 -5.56 -3.86
CA THR A 123 -5.58 -5.58 -5.33
C THR A 123 -5.23 -4.20 -5.88
N TYR A 124 -4.51 -4.18 -6.97
CA TYR A 124 -4.12 -2.98 -7.70
C TYR A 124 -4.33 -3.16 -9.19
N GLU A 125 -4.61 -2.06 -9.88
CA GLU A 125 -4.79 -2.00 -11.31
C GLU A 125 -4.03 -0.77 -11.86
N PRO A 126 -3.38 -0.92 -13.03
CA PRO A 126 -3.11 -2.14 -13.78
C PRO A 126 -2.08 -3.04 -13.10
N LYS A 127 -2.10 -4.32 -13.40
CA LYS A 127 -1.13 -5.29 -12.84
C LYS A 127 -0.53 -6.19 -13.93
N ILE A 128 0.68 -6.67 -13.67
CA ILE A 128 1.33 -7.68 -14.51
C ILE A 128 0.74 -9.05 -14.16
N VAL A 129 0.29 -9.78 -15.17
CA VAL A 129 -0.32 -11.10 -14.99
C VAL A 129 0.72 -12.20 -15.16
N GLY A 130 1.18 -12.75 -14.03
CA GLY A 130 1.94 -13.98 -13.97
C GLY A 130 3.40 -13.93 -14.45
N TRP A 131 4.17 -14.95 -14.06
CA TRP A 131 5.57 -15.11 -14.42
C TRP A 131 5.79 -15.63 -15.84
N THR A 132 4.76 -16.23 -16.43
CA THR A 132 4.84 -16.87 -17.74
C THR A 132 4.50 -15.93 -18.88
N THR A 133 4.05 -14.71 -18.55
CA THR A 133 3.77 -13.68 -19.52
C THR A 133 4.91 -12.67 -19.60
N PRO A 134 5.19 -12.08 -20.77
CA PRO A 134 6.14 -10.99 -20.89
C PRO A 134 5.83 -9.84 -19.93
N ILE A 135 6.88 -9.22 -19.39
CA ILE A 135 6.78 -8.08 -18.48
C ILE A 135 6.46 -6.80 -19.28
N GLU A 136 5.40 -6.82 -20.05
CA GLU A 136 4.87 -5.66 -20.74
C GLU A 136 3.46 -5.37 -20.23
N ASP A 137 3.16 -4.08 -20.07
CA ASP A 137 1.87 -3.66 -19.52
C ASP A 137 0.73 -4.08 -20.45
N MET A 138 -0.15 -4.93 -19.95
CA MET A 138 -1.28 -5.44 -20.69
C MET A 138 -2.54 -4.58 -20.56
N TYR A 139 -2.55 -3.64 -19.61
CA TYR A 139 -3.72 -2.82 -19.28
C TYR A 139 -3.72 -1.46 -19.97
N LEU A 140 -2.55 -0.95 -20.34
CA LEU A 140 -2.48 0.30 -21.10
C LEU A 140 -3.19 0.17 -22.45
N PRO A 141 -3.96 1.17 -22.86
CA PRO A 141 -4.44 1.26 -24.24
C PRO A 141 -3.27 1.08 -25.21
N ARG A 142 -3.46 0.25 -26.24
CA ARG A 142 -2.35 -0.12 -27.13
C ARG A 142 -1.63 1.06 -27.79
N ASN A 143 -2.37 2.12 -28.10
CA ASN A 143 -1.79 3.37 -28.61
C ASN A 143 -0.84 4.04 -27.60
N GLU A 144 -1.19 4.05 -26.32
CA GLU A 144 -0.33 4.59 -25.26
C GLU A 144 0.85 3.68 -25.00
N PHE A 145 0.63 2.36 -24.94
CA PHE A 145 1.67 1.37 -24.80
C PHE A 145 2.76 1.55 -25.87
N TYR A 146 2.38 1.53 -27.17
CA TYR A 146 3.36 1.68 -28.24
C TYR A 146 4.04 3.05 -28.27
N LYS A 147 3.36 4.10 -27.87
CA LYS A 147 3.96 5.44 -27.75
C LYS A 147 5.07 5.50 -26.69
N ASN A 148 4.94 4.70 -25.64
CA ASN A 148 5.89 4.69 -24.53
C ASN A 148 7.02 3.68 -24.70
N MET A 149 6.91 2.74 -25.67
CA MET A 149 7.95 1.76 -25.94
C MET A 149 9.14 2.43 -26.63
N THR A 150 10.33 2.22 -26.06
CA THR A 150 11.62 2.65 -26.63
C THR A 150 12.33 1.54 -27.41
N ILE A 151 11.83 0.31 -27.30
CA ILE A 151 12.30 -0.89 -28.02
C ILE A 151 11.10 -1.55 -28.71
N ALA A 152 11.37 -2.48 -29.62
CA ALA A 152 10.29 -3.22 -30.29
C ALA A 152 9.50 -4.06 -29.27
N ALA A 153 8.18 -3.90 -29.26
CA ALA A 153 7.30 -4.69 -28.40
C ALA A 153 7.30 -6.17 -28.84
N LEU A 154 7.11 -7.06 -27.87
CA LEU A 154 6.96 -8.48 -28.14
C LEU A 154 5.68 -8.77 -28.93
N GLU A 155 5.69 -9.83 -29.73
CA GLU A 155 4.54 -10.20 -30.58
C GLU A 155 3.27 -10.44 -29.75
N ILE A 156 3.41 -11.06 -28.57
CA ILE A 156 2.31 -11.30 -27.66
C ILE A 156 1.68 -10.00 -27.12
N SER A 157 2.43 -8.91 -27.06
CA SER A 157 1.95 -7.60 -26.58
C SER A 157 1.07 -6.87 -27.59
N LYS A 158 1.03 -7.34 -28.83
CA LYS A 158 0.13 -6.77 -29.85
C LYS A 158 -1.34 -7.05 -29.51
N ASN A 159 -1.62 -8.26 -28.99
CA ASN A 159 -2.95 -8.69 -28.59
C ASN A 159 -2.86 -9.42 -27.22
N PRO A 160 -2.58 -8.70 -26.14
CA PRO A 160 -2.46 -9.33 -24.84
C PRO A 160 -3.79 -9.90 -24.39
N PRO A 161 -3.78 -11.04 -23.69
CA PRO A 161 -4.99 -11.55 -23.05
C PRO A 161 -5.40 -10.58 -21.94
N MET A 162 -6.39 -9.75 -22.24
CA MET A 162 -6.96 -8.83 -21.25
C MET A 162 -7.84 -9.60 -20.28
N PRO A 163 -7.70 -9.39 -18.98
CA PRO A 163 -8.66 -9.93 -18.01
C PRO A 163 -10.03 -9.33 -18.34
N SER A 164 -11.07 -10.14 -18.19
CA SER A 164 -12.42 -9.63 -18.38
C SER A 164 -12.74 -8.61 -17.27
N ILE A 165 -13.60 -7.64 -17.61
CA ILE A 165 -14.11 -6.67 -16.62
C ILE A 165 -14.84 -7.39 -15.46
N TYR A 166 -15.39 -8.57 -15.74
CA TYR A 166 -16.05 -9.43 -14.74
C TYR A 166 -15.06 -10.01 -13.73
N ASP A 167 -13.81 -10.28 -14.12
CA ASP A 167 -12.77 -10.76 -13.20
C ASP A 167 -12.36 -9.65 -12.23
N LEU A 168 -12.35 -8.41 -12.69
CA LEU A 168 -12.09 -7.23 -11.86
C LEU A 168 -13.24 -6.96 -10.89
N GLU A 169 -14.49 -7.11 -11.32
CA GLU A 169 -15.67 -6.96 -10.47
C GLU A 169 -15.77 -8.08 -9.42
N GLN A 170 -15.36 -9.29 -9.75
CA GLN A 170 -15.32 -10.42 -8.80
C GLN A 170 -14.21 -10.25 -7.77
N ALA A 171 -13.15 -9.54 -8.08
CA ALA A 171 -12.07 -9.23 -7.15
C ALA A 171 -12.43 -8.12 -6.14
N ASP A 172 -13.53 -7.40 -6.33
CA ASP A 172 -13.99 -6.35 -5.42
C ASP A 172 -14.48 -6.97 -4.09
N PRO A 173 -13.75 -6.80 -2.98
CA PRO A 173 -14.10 -7.41 -1.70
C PRO A 173 -15.37 -6.81 -1.07
N PHE A 174 -15.79 -5.63 -1.52
CA PHE A 174 -17.02 -4.98 -1.05
C PHE A 174 -18.25 -5.55 -1.75
N LYS A 175 -18.09 -6.00 -3.00
CA LYS A 175 -19.16 -6.66 -3.77
C LYS A 175 -19.18 -8.17 -3.56
N ASN A 176 -18.00 -8.79 -3.43
CA ASN A 176 -17.82 -10.23 -3.29
C ASN A 176 -16.84 -10.54 -2.15
N PRO A 177 -17.29 -10.51 -0.88
CA PRO A 177 -16.43 -10.89 0.23
C PRO A 177 -15.90 -12.30 0.03
N ALA A 178 -14.60 -12.49 0.22
CA ALA A 178 -13.95 -13.79 0.07
C ALA A 178 -14.72 -14.88 0.82
N PRO A 179 -14.93 -16.07 0.23
CA PRO A 179 -15.65 -17.14 0.87
C PRO A 179 -14.98 -17.50 2.19
N LYS A 180 -15.77 -17.51 3.29
CA LYS A 180 -15.25 -17.85 4.62
C LYS A 180 -14.52 -19.19 4.54
N ARG A 181 -13.21 -19.19 4.73
CA ARG A 181 -12.40 -20.42 4.73
C ARG A 181 -13.00 -21.42 5.72
N LYS A 182 -13.44 -22.59 5.21
CA LYS A 182 -13.72 -23.73 6.08
C LYS A 182 -12.41 -24.14 6.73
N THR A 183 -12.22 -23.80 8.00
CA THR A 183 -11.09 -24.28 8.79
C THR A 183 -11.12 -25.79 8.85
N LYS A 184 -10.31 -26.47 8.05
CA LYS A 184 -10.06 -27.89 8.24
C LYS A 184 -9.42 -28.05 9.61
N LYS A 185 -10.15 -28.67 10.55
CA LYS A 185 -9.59 -29.07 11.85
C LYS A 185 -8.36 -29.94 11.57
N ILE A 186 -7.17 -29.41 11.85
CA ILE A 186 -5.95 -30.21 11.82
C ILE A 186 -6.09 -31.26 12.93
N LYS A 187 -6.29 -32.54 12.56
CA LYS A 187 -6.20 -33.63 13.50
C LYS A 187 -4.78 -33.63 14.06
N LYS A 188 -4.62 -33.30 15.35
CA LYS A 188 -3.37 -33.54 16.06
C LYS A 188 -3.02 -35.00 15.91
N ARG A 189 -1.94 -35.30 15.19
CA ARG A 189 -1.32 -36.64 15.28
C ARG A 189 -0.73 -36.75 16.70
N ARG A 190 -1.19 -37.80 17.42
CA ARG A 190 -0.57 -38.21 18.68
C ARG A 190 0.79 -38.84 18.41
#